data_b5b4b37f6c6574e0f2bab46973a3ee73
#
_entry.id   b5b4b37f6c6574e0f2bab46973a3ee73
#
_cell.length_a   1.000
_cell.length_b   1.000
_cell.length_c   1.000
_cell.angle_alpha   90.00
_cell.angle_beta   90.00
_cell.angle_gamma   90.00
#
_symmetry.space_group_name_H-M   'P 1'
#
loop_
_entity.id
_entity.type
_entity.pdbx_description
1 polymer ?
#
loop_
_entity_poly.entity_id
_entity_poly.type
_entity_poly.pdbx_seq_one_letter_code
_entity_poly.pdbx_strand_id
1 'polypeptide(L)'
;NIDADLVRSRTDDMISLTNGCVCCIVSSELTRTLRDLAQRADPPDALVLEASGLADPRGIAQVALSNPALRLDGVITLVDAAAFAEPASDEVVATITRQYDAADVFVLTKTDESGAAQQAMVRDWLAGRYPATPVVTALHGELPASVVLGLHSTRDPRAAPPAPWTHSDAFESWSLHSPTGLDAARLRAFLDGLPPQLLRAKGVLYLAHDPLRRHIYQRVGRRASLAADAPWGDATPGTSLVLIGPRGCVDGPRLQHDFTQLGANAAPAQ
;
A
#
# COMPACT_ATOMS: atom_id res chain seq x y z
N ASN A 1 -0.65 -4.99 -28.87
CA ASN A 1 -0.22 -4.75 -27.47
C ASN A 1 1.20 -5.27 -27.34
N ILE A 2 2.20 -4.39 -27.48
CA ILE A 2 3.63 -4.73 -27.56
C ILE A 2 4.06 -5.42 -26.25
N ASP A 3 3.52 -5.00 -25.11
CA ASP A 3 3.90 -5.56 -23.81
C ASP A 3 3.41 -7.01 -23.63
N ALA A 4 2.25 -7.35 -24.20
CA ALA A 4 1.73 -8.71 -24.15
C ALA A 4 2.61 -9.71 -24.96
N ASP A 5 3.28 -9.22 -26.00
CA ASP A 5 4.18 -10.03 -26.84
C ASP A 5 5.57 -10.22 -26.20
N LEU A 6 5.94 -9.38 -25.23
CA LEU A 6 7.20 -9.47 -24.49
C LEU A 6 7.12 -10.43 -23.28
N VAL A 7 5.94 -10.85 -22.86
CA VAL A 7 5.76 -11.78 -21.75
C VAL A 7 6.22 -13.18 -22.16
N ARG A 8 7.33 -13.65 -21.56
CA ARG A 8 7.95 -14.95 -21.88
C ARG A 8 7.17 -16.16 -21.36
N SER A 9 6.25 -15.98 -20.43
CA SER A 9 5.37 -17.05 -19.95
C SER A 9 4.00 -16.47 -19.60
N ARG A 10 2.95 -17.06 -20.17
CA ARG A 10 1.58 -16.83 -19.71
C ARG A 10 1.24 -17.96 -18.75
N THR A 11 0.99 -17.63 -17.51
CA THR A 11 0.33 -18.53 -16.56
C THR A 11 -1.16 -18.22 -16.57
N ASP A 12 -2.00 -19.15 -16.12
CA ASP A 12 -3.45 -18.94 -15.97
C ASP A 12 -3.78 -17.76 -15.02
N ASP A 13 -2.77 -17.23 -14.33
CA ASP A 13 -2.87 -16.14 -13.38
C ASP A 13 -2.66 -14.74 -13.99
N MET A 14 -2.33 -14.64 -15.28
CA MET A 14 -2.12 -13.38 -15.97
C MET A 14 -3.19 -13.14 -17.04
N ILE A 15 -3.93 -12.04 -16.92
CA ILE A 15 -4.97 -11.61 -17.87
C ILE A 15 -4.52 -10.31 -18.52
N SER A 16 -4.38 -10.33 -19.86
CA SER A 16 -4.09 -9.14 -20.64
C SER A 16 -5.38 -8.59 -21.21
N LEU A 17 -5.71 -7.33 -20.90
CA LEU A 17 -6.88 -6.66 -21.43
C LEU A 17 -6.48 -5.95 -22.73
N THR A 18 -7.12 -6.35 -23.83
CA THR A 18 -6.87 -5.75 -25.15
C THR A 18 -7.80 -4.55 -25.38
N ASN A 19 -7.20 -3.47 -25.80
CA ASN A 19 -7.75 -2.31 -26.50
C ASN A 19 -7.99 -1.00 -25.75
N GLY A 20 -7.31 -0.01 -26.31
CA GLY A 20 -7.77 1.32 -26.76
C GLY A 20 -8.16 2.31 -25.67
N CYS A 21 -8.12 3.54 -26.05
CA CYS A 21 -8.44 4.77 -25.31
C CYS A 21 -9.10 4.61 -23.93
N VAL A 22 -8.33 4.97 -22.94
CA VAL A 22 -8.47 4.75 -21.50
C VAL A 22 -9.75 5.33 -20.85
N CYS A 23 -10.57 6.11 -21.57
CA CYS A 23 -11.61 6.90 -20.91
C CYS A 23 -12.98 6.23 -20.77
N CYS A 24 -13.40 5.33 -21.65
CA CYS A 24 -14.77 4.82 -21.63
C CYS A 24 -14.95 3.31 -21.86
N ILE A 25 -14.05 2.63 -22.56
CA ILE A 25 -14.22 1.21 -22.93
C ILE A 25 -13.54 0.27 -21.92
N VAL A 26 -12.43 0.69 -21.35
CA VAL A 26 -11.68 -0.08 -20.34
C VAL A 26 -12.53 -0.33 -19.09
N SER A 27 -13.44 0.56 -18.73
CA SER A 27 -14.24 0.40 -17.52
C SER A 27 -15.17 -0.82 -17.55
N SER A 28 -15.73 -1.20 -18.68
CA SER A 28 -16.70 -2.33 -18.76
C SER A 28 -15.98 -3.68 -18.79
N GLU A 29 -14.88 -3.79 -19.53
CA GLU A 29 -14.11 -5.03 -19.61
C GLU A 29 -13.34 -5.28 -18.29
N LEU A 30 -12.65 -4.26 -17.77
CA LEU A 30 -12.00 -4.32 -16.48
C LEU A 30 -12.99 -4.64 -15.36
N THR A 31 -14.15 -3.96 -15.32
CA THR A 31 -15.19 -4.22 -14.32
C THR A 31 -15.68 -5.66 -14.37
N ARG A 32 -15.89 -6.20 -15.59
CA ARG A 32 -16.30 -7.59 -15.76
C ARG A 32 -15.21 -8.54 -15.27
N THR A 33 -13.98 -8.35 -15.72
CA THR A 33 -12.83 -9.18 -15.34
C THR A 33 -12.61 -9.21 -13.83
N LEU A 34 -12.63 -8.05 -13.18
CA LEU A 34 -12.47 -7.96 -11.73
C LEU A 34 -13.62 -8.64 -10.97
N ARG A 35 -14.85 -8.51 -11.48
CA ARG A 35 -16.00 -9.21 -10.89
C ARG A 35 -15.88 -10.71 -11.04
N ASP A 36 -15.52 -11.18 -12.24
CA ASP A 36 -15.41 -12.60 -12.54
C ASP A 36 -14.29 -13.25 -11.70
N LEU A 37 -13.17 -12.53 -11.50
CA LEU A 37 -12.09 -12.97 -10.60
C LEU A 37 -12.55 -13.06 -9.14
N ALA A 38 -13.28 -12.07 -8.66
CA ALA A 38 -13.78 -12.05 -7.29
C ALA A 38 -14.86 -13.11 -7.01
N GLN A 39 -15.55 -13.60 -8.06
CA GLN A 39 -16.61 -14.60 -7.97
C GLN A 39 -16.12 -16.04 -8.22
N ARG A 40 -14.82 -16.27 -8.43
CA ARG A 40 -14.28 -17.62 -8.56
C ARG A 40 -14.53 -18.44 -7.29
N ALA A 41 -14.61 -19.75 -7.43
CA ALA A 41 -14.69 -20.67 -6.29
C ALA A 41 -13.44 -20.55 -5.39
N ASP A 42 -12.29 -20.25 -5.99
CA ASP A 42 -11.03 -19.94 -5.31
C ASP A 42 -10.54 -18.57 -5.83
N PRO A 43 -10.96 -17.47 -5.20
CA PRO A 43 -10.56 -16.14 -5.61
C PRO A 43 -9.12 -15.86 -5.18
N PRO A 44 -8.33 -15.09 -5.96
CA PRO A 44 -6.99 -14.72 -5.59
C PRO A 44 -6.97 -13.85 -4.33
N ASP A 45 -5.97 -14.03 -3.47
CA ASP A 45 -5.77 -13.21 -2.27
C ASP A 45 -5.37 -11.76 -2.60
N ALA A 46 -4.71 -11.54 -3.73
CA ALA A 46 -4.30 -10.22 -4.22
C ALA A 46 -4.37 -10.14 -5.75
N LEU A 47 -4.69 -8.96 -6.24
CA LEU A 47 -4.68 -8.63 -7.66
C LEU A 47 -3.69 -7.49 -7.87
N VAL A 48 -2.75 -7.67 -8.79
CA VAL A 48 -1.85 -6.61 -9.25
C VAL A 48 -2.29 -6.21 -10.65
N LEU A 49 -2.55 -4.93 -10.85
CA LEU A 49 -2.99 -4.39 -12.11
C LEU A 49 -1.95 -3.41 -12.63
N GLU A 50 -1.33 -3.74 -13.74
CA GLU A 50 -0.43 -2.85 -14.46
C GLU A 50 -1.23 -2.01 -15.46
N ALA A 51 -1.12 -0.70 -15.34
CA ALA A 51 -1.70 0.25 -16.28
C ALA A 51 -0.70 0.54 -17.41
N SER A 52 -1.21 0.83 -18.62
CA SER A 52 -0.32 1.30 -19.69
C SER A 52 0.31 2.65 -19.32
N GLY A 53 1.51 2.94 -19.84
CA GLY A 53 2.31 4.11 -19.47
C GLY A 53 1.63 5.48 -19.64
N LEU A 54 0.54 5.57 -20.41
CA LEU A 54 -0.24 6.81 -20.59
C LEU A 54 -1.59 6.80 -19.84
N ALA A 55 -1.90 5.71 -19.14
CA ALA A 55 -3.17 5.56 -18.44
C ALA A 55 -3.27 6.50 -17.23
N ASP A 56 -4.50 6.97 -16.97
CA ASP A 56 -4.82 7.62 -15.70
C ASP A 56 -5.18 6.56 -14.66
N PRO A 57 -4.34 6.33 -13.64
CA PRO A 57 -4.58 5.27 -12.66
C PRO A 57 -5.80 5.54 -11.78
N ARG A 58 -6.31 6.79 -11.72
CA ARG A 58 -7.51 7.12 -10.94
C ARG A 58 -8.76 6.44 -11.49
N GLY A 59 -8.88 6.32 -12.82
CA GLY A 59 -10.00 5.59 -13.44
C GLY A 59 -9.99 4.11 -13.05
N ILE A 60 -8.81 3.49 -13.04
CA ILE A 60 -8.63 2.10 -12.64
C ILE A 60 -8.95 1.92 -11.14
N ALA A 61 -8.42 2.81 -10.30
CA ALA A 61 -8.70 2.82 -8.86
C ALA A 61 -10.20 2.96 -8.57
N GLN A 62 -10.91 3.80 -9.34
CA GLN A 62 -12.35 3.99 -9.20
C GLN A 62 -13.14 2.71 -9.51
N VAL A 63 -12.74 1.95 -10.54
CA VAL A 63 -13.35 0.66 -10.85
C VAL A 63 -13.16 -0.34 -9.70
N ALA A 64 -11.96 -0.41 -9.12
CA ALA A 64 -11.70 -1.26 -7.96
C ALA A 64 -12.54 -0.84 -6.74
N LEU A 65 -12.64 0.46 -6.46
CA LEU A 65 -13.43 1.01 -5.35
C LEU A 65 -14.93 0.81 -5.51
N SER A 66 -15.43 0.72 -6.75
CA SER A 66 -16.86 0.49 -7.02
C SER A 66 -17.30 -0.97 -6.84
N ASN A 67 -16.36 -1.91 -6.71
CA ASN A 67 -16.65 -3.33 -6.51
C ASN A 67 -16.57 -3.69 -5.02
N PRO A 68 -17.70 -4.03 -4.35
CA PRO A 68 -17.71 -4.32 -2.92
C PRO A 68 -16.92 -5.58 -2.52
N ALA A 69 -16.63 -6.47 -3.48
CA ALA A 69 -15.83 -7.67 -3.25
C ALA A 69 -14.30 -7.38 -3.30
N LEU A 70 -13.91 -6.18 -3.71
CA LEU A 70 -12.51 -5.78 -3.81
C LEU A 70 -12.20 -4.67 -2.82
N ARG A 71 -10.94 -4.60 -2.45
CA ARG A 71 -10.40 -3.50 -1.67
C ARG A 71 -9.17 -2.96 -2.40
N LEU A 72 -9.22 -1.67 -2.76
CA LEU A 72 -8.03 -1.02 -3.28
C LEU A 72 -7.00 -0.92 -2.16
N ASP A 73 -5.88 -1.60 -2.36
CA ASP A 73 -4.79 -1.64 -1.39
C ASP A 73 -3.89 -0.40 -1.53
N GLY A 74 -3.46 -0.08 -2.75
CA GLY A 74 -2.68 1.12 -3.03
C GLY A 74 -2.35 1.27 -4.51
N VAL A 75 -1.85 2.45 -4.85
CA VAL A 75 -1.33 2.81 -6.17
C VAL A 75 0.17 3.04 -6.06
N ILE A 76 0.94 2.23 -6.77
CA ILE A 76 2.40 2.33 -6.85
C ILE A 76 2.75 2.96 -8.19
N THR A 77 3.50 4.04 -8.17
CA THR A 77 3.97 4.71 -9.39
C THR A 77 5.48 4.53 -9.53
N LEU A 78 5.89 3.93 -10.65
CA LEU A 78 7.31 3.73 -10.97
C LEU A 78 7.86 5.02 -11.57
N VAL A 79 9.03 5.44 -11.09
CA VAL A 79 9.77 6.61 -11.58
C VAL A 79 11.13 6.15 -12.07
N ASP A 80 11.37 6.26 -13.37
CA ASP A 80 12.65 5.94 -13.99
C ASP A 80 13.67 7.02 -13.63
N ALA A 81 14.65 6.69 -12.78
CA ALA A 81 15.64 7.65 -12.32
C ALA A 81 16.62 8.06 -13.42
N ALA A 82 16.89 7.15 -14.37
CA ALA A 82 17.86 7.42 -15.45
C ALA A 82 17.27 8.33 -16.53
N ALA A 83 15.99 8.10 -16.87
CA ALA A 83 15.28 8.85 -17.90
C ALA A 83 14.48 10.05 -17.36
N PHE A 84 14.51 10.29 -16.04
CA PHE A 84 13.75 11.39 -15.46
C PHE A 84 14.25 12.74 -15.99
N ALA A 85 13.31 13.50 -16.54
CA ALA A 85 13.49 14.92 -16.85
C ALA A 85 12.30 15.69 -16.29
N GLU A 86 12.53 16.94 -15.89
CA GLU A 86 11.41 17.80 -15.53
C GLU A 86 10.50 17.98 -16.74
N PRO A 87 9.16 17.79 -16.55
CA PRO A 87 8.23 17.88 -17.66
C PRO A 87 8.25 19.27 -18.32
N ALA A 88 8.49 19.30 -19.63
CA ALA A 88 8.72 20.54 -20.36
C ALA A 88 7.48 21.07 -21.12
N SER A 89 6.45 20.24 -21.36
CA SER A 89 5.23 20.64 -22.06
C SER A 89 3.99 20.46 -21.21
N ASP A 90 2.99 21.29 -21.39
CA ASP A 90 1.74 21.28 -20.61
C ASP A 90 1.00 19.92 -20.70
N GLU A 91 1.03 19.26 -21.85
CA GLU A 91 0.36 17.98 -22.05
C GLU A 91 1.08 16.84 -21.31
N VAL A 92 2.40 16.81 -21.38
CA VAL A 92 3.23 15.84 -20.63
C VAL A 92 3.11 16.12 -19.13
N VAL A 93 3.16 17.39 -18.71
CA VAL A 93 2.91 17.81 -17.32
C VAL A 93 1.57 17.28 -16.83
N ALA A 94 0.49 17.48 -17.60
CA ALA A 94 -0.85 17.05 -17.19
C ALA A 94 -0.97 15.53 -17.05
N THR A 95 -0.31 14.76 -17.92
CA THR A 95 -0.32 13.29 -17.85
C THR A 95 0.46 12.78 -16.65
N ILE A 96 1.69 13.26 -16.47
CA ILE A 96 2.53 12.88 -15.33
C ILE A 96 1.88 13.30 -14.01
N THR A 97 1.32 14.51 -13.94
CA THR A 97 0.63 14.99 -12.74
C THR A 97 -0.53 14.08 -12.36
N ARG A 98 -1.35 13.63 -13.31
CA ARG A 98 -2.45 12.68 -13.01
C ARG A 98 -1.94 11.37 -12.43
N GLN A 99 -0.83 10.84 -12.96
CA GLN A 99 -0.22 9.60 -12.47
C GLN A 99 0.40 9.78 -11.08
N TYR A 100 1.10 10.89 -10.86
CA TYR A 100 1.79 11.16 -9.60
C TYR A 100 0.81 11.54 -8.48
N ASP A 101 -0.24 12.29 -8.80
CA ASP A 101 -1.31 12.62 -7.83
C ASP A 101 -2.05 11.38 -7.31
N ALA A 102 -2.11 10.33 -8.12
CA ALA A 102 -2.73 9.07 -7.72
C ALA A 102 -1.82 8.20 -6.85
N ALA A 103 -0.50 8.43 -6.88
CA ALA A 103 0.47 7.59 -6.22
C ALA A 103 0.31 7.59 -4.69
N ASP A 104 0.29 6.41 -4.11
CA ASP A 104 0.40 6.20 -2.67
C ASP A 104 1.86 5.92 -2.25
N VAL A 105 2.67 5.39 -3.19
CA VAL A 105 4.12 5.16 -3.04
C VAL A 105 4.78 5.41 -4.39
N PHE A 106 5.90 6.11 -4.39
CA PHE A 106 6.81 6.18 -5.54
C PHE A 106 7.91 5.13 -5.42
N VAL A 107 8.17 4.43 -6.51
CA VAL A 107 9.27 3.49 -6.62
C VAL A 107 10.27 4.04 -7.64
N LEU A 108 11.43 4.45 -7.17
CA LEU A 108 12.53 4.90 -8.02
C LEU A 108 13.23 3.67 -8.60
N THR A 109 13.19 3.52 -9.91
CA THR A 109 13.77 2.40 -10.66
C THR A 109 15.00 2.84 -11.46
N LYS A 110 15.75 1.89 -12.01
CA LYS A 110 16.96 2.12 -12.82
C LYS A 110 18.00 3.02 -12.14
N THR A 111 18.13 2.84 -10.84
CA THR A 111 19.10 3.59 -10.04
C THR A 111 20.52 3.13 -10.29
N ASP A 112 20.71 1.95 -10.82
CA ASP A 112 21.97 1.40 -11.33
C ASP A 112 22.44 2.07 -12.63
N GLU A 113 21.50 2.63 -13.42
CA GLU A 113 21.78 3.36 -14.66
C GLU A 113 21.93 4.87 -14.45
N SER A 114 21.69 5.37 -13.23
CA SER A 114 21.70 6.79 -12.90
C SER A 114 22.73 7.14 -11.82
N GLY A 115 23.42 8.27 -11.97
CA GLY A 115 24.36 8.76 -10.97
C GLY A 115 23.66 9.26 -9.70
N ALA A 116 24.41 9.32 -8.58
CA ALA A 116 23.88 9.78 -7.29
C ALA A 116 23.27 11.19 -7.34
N ALA A 117 23.85 12.10 -8.12
CA ALA A 117 23.31 13.46 -8.29
C ALA A 117 21.93 13.46 -8.97
N GLN A 118 21.74 12.62 -10.01
CA GLN A 118 20.46 12.46 -10.69
C GLN A 118 19.42 11.89 -9.75
N GLN A 119 19.76 10.84 -8.99
CA GLN A 119 18.85 10.25 -8.01
C GLN A 119 18.44 11.25 -6.91
N ALA A 120 19.38 12.04 -6.42
CA ALA A 120 19.10 13.10 -5.44
C ALA A 120 18.14 14.14 -6.02
N MET A 121 18.39 14.62 -7.23
CA MET A 121 17.55 15.60 -7.92
C MET A 121 16.10 15.08 -8.06
N VAL A 122 15.93 13.80 -8.48
CA VAL A 122 14.59 13.20 -8.61
C VAL A 122 13.89 13.11 -7.25
N ARG A 123 14.61 12.69 -6.21
CA ARG A 123 14.04 12.61 -4.85
C ARG A 123 13.62 13.98 -4.33
N ASP A 124 14.47 15.00 -4.51
CA ASP A 124 14.18 16.38 -4.08
C ASP A 124 12.96 16.94 -4.83
N TRP A 125 12.87 16.66 -6.13
CA TRP A 125 11.73 17.08 -6.94
C TRP A 125 10.42 16.41 -6.46
N LEU A 126 10.44 15.10 -6.20
CA LEU A 126 9.29 14.36 -5.67
C LEU A 126 8.92 14.84 -4.26
N ALA A 127 9.90 15.03 -3.38
CA ALA A 127 9.66 15.49 -2.01
C ALA A 127 9.08 16.91 -1.97
N GLY A 128 9.51 17.79 -2.87
CA GLY A 128 8.98 19.14 -2.96
C GLY A 128 7.53 19.21 -3.43
N ARG A 129 7.10 18.29 -4.32
CA ARG A 129 5.73 18.26 -4.87
C ARG A 129 4.79 17.33 -4.14
N TYR A 130 5.30 16.22 -3.61
CA TYR A 130 4.53 15.13 -2.99
C TYR A 130 5.09 14.75 -1.62
N PRO A 131 5.19 15.69 -0.66
CA PRO A 131 5.86 15.48 0.62
C PRO A 131 5.25 14.38 1.48
N ALA A 132 3.97 14.05 1.26
CA ALA A 132 3.26 13.01 1.98
C ALA A 132 3.37 11.62 1.31
N THR A 133 3.96 11.52 0.11
CA THR A 133 4.08 10.26 -0.63
C THR A 133 5.51 9.72 -0.49
N PRO A 134 5.70 8.57 0.16
CA PRO A 134 7.03 8.00 0.36
C PRO A 134 7.67 7.59 -0.95
N VAL A 135 9.00 7.69 -1.02
CA VAL A 135 9.83 7.28 -2.16
C VAL A 135 10.73 6.14 -1.72
N VAL A 136 10.65 5.01 -2.38
CA VAL A 136 11.55 3.87 -2.19
C VAL A 136 12.36 3.59 -3.44
N THR A 137 13.46 2.88 -3.30
CA THR A 137 14.30 2.47 -4.44
C THR A 137 14.11 0.97 -4.70
N ALA A 138 13.95 0.62 -5.96
CA ALA A 138 14.03 -0.74 -6.45
C ALA A 138 15.25 -0.88 -7.37
N LEU A 139 16.11 -1.84 -7.08
CA LEU A 139 17.19 -2.23 -7.97
C LEU A 139 16.70 -3.41 -8.79
N HIS A 140 16.80 -3.32 -10.12
CA HIS A 140 16.32 -4.36 -11.06
C HIS A 140 14.86 -4.82 -10.81
N GLY A 141 14.02 -3.92 -10.26
CA GLY A 141 12.63 -4.21 -9.92
C GLY A 141 12.45 -5.00 -8.62
N GLU A 142 13.51 -5.25 -7.87
CA GLU A 142 13.45 -5.98 -6.61
C GLU A 142 12.92 -5.10 -5.48
N LEU A 143 11.75 -5.47 -4.97
CA LEU A 143 11.15 -4.95 -3.75
C LEU A 143 10.59 -6.10 -2.91
N PRO A 144 10.64 -6.02 -1.58
CA PRO A 144 9.98 -7.00 -0.73
C PRO A 144 8.49 -7.10 -1.05
N ALA A 145 7.97 -8.32 -1.23
CA ALA A 145 6.55 -8.55 -1.52
C ALA A 145 5.63 -7.93 -0.45
N SER A 146 6.08 -7.85 0.80
CA SER A 146 5.37 -7.18 1.89
C SER A 146 5.19 -5.68 1.67
N VAL A 147 6.13 -5.01 0.98
CA VAL A 147 6.00 -3.60 0.61
C VAL A 147 4.98 -3.44 -0.50
N VAL A 148 4.98 -4.34 -1.49
CA VAL A 148 4.11 -4.27 -2.67
C VAL A 148 2.71 -4.81 -2.37
N LEU A 149 2.59 -6.00 -1.79
CA LEU A 149 1.33 -6.74 -1.65
C LEU A 149 0.77 -6.77 -0.22
N GLY A 150 1.56 -6.36 0.78
CA GLY A 150 1.14 -6.42 2.17
C GLY A 150 0.76 -7.82 2.65
N LEU A 151 1.48 -8.81 2.19
CA LEU A 151 1.25 -10.22 2.45
C LEU A 151 1.53 -10.60 3.93
N HIS A 152 0.79 -10.02 4.86
CA HIS A 152 0.60 -10.63 6.15
C HIS A 152 -0.81 -11.18 6.19
N SER A 153 -0.91 -12.50 6.32
CA SER A 153 -2.17 -13.20 6.43
C SER A 153 -3.03 -12.56 7.54
N THR A 154 -4.12 -11.91 7.13
CA THR A 154 -5.16 -11.50 8.07
C THR A 154 -6.02 -12.69 8.52
N ARG A 155 -5.71 -13.91 8.04
CA ARG A 155 -6.42 -15.14 8.38
C ARG A 155 -6.15 -15.61 9.81
N ASP A 156 -4.97 -15.31 10.37
CA ASP A 156 -4.67 -15.63 11.77
C ASP A 156 -3.95 -14.45 12.46
N PRO A 157 -4.66 -13.72 13.35
CA PRO A 157 -4.03 -12.66 14.16
C PRO A 157 -2.94 -13.18 15.09
N ARG A 158 -2.86 -14.51 15.29
CA ARG A 158 -1.85 -15.17 16.12
C ARG A 158 -0.67 -15.71 15.33
N ALA A 159 -0.74 -15.65 13.99
CA ALA A 159 0.41 -16.01 13.18
C ALA A 159 1.61 -15.18 13.63
N ALA A 160 2.67 -15.86 14.01
CA ALA A 160 3.91 -15.20 14.38
C ALA A 160 4.30 -14.23 13.27
N PRO A 161 4.80 -13.03 13.62
CA PRO A 161 5.31 -12.12 12.61
C PRO A 161 6.30 -12.89 11.74
N PRO A 162 6.29 -12.69 10.41
CA PRO A 162 7.25 -13.33 9.55
C PRO A 162 8.65 -13.04 10.07
N ALA A 163 9.54 -14.03 9.95
CA ALA A 163 10.92 -13.89 10.35
C ALA A 163 11.51 -12.58 9.81
N PRO A 164 12.38 -11.90 10.57
CA PRO A 164 13.02 -10.66 10.11
C PRO A 164 13.62 -10.89 8.72
N TRP A 165 13.32 -10.00 7.80
CA TRP A 165 13.76 -10.08 6.42
C TRP A 165 15.29 -10.09 6.33
N THR A 166 15.87 -11.14 5.78
CA THR A 166 17.32 -11.30 5.63
C THR A 166 17.88 -10.64 4.34
N HIS A 167 17.03 -10.01 3.51
CA HIS A 167 17.45 -9.58 2.17
C HIS A 167 17.34 -8.09 1.84
N SER A 168 17.00 -7.22 2.79
CA SER A 168 17.07 -5.77 2.53
C SER A 168 17.36 -5.03 3.83
N ASP A 169 18.59 -4.57 3.98
CA ASP A 169 18.98 -3.63 5.04
C ASP A 169 18.26 -2.28 4.95
N ALA A 170 17.45 -2.07 3.90
CA ALA A 170 16.76 -0.84 3.62
C ALA A 170 15.42 -0.68 4.36
N PHE A 171 14.79 -1.77 4.80
CA PHE A 171 13.45 -1.74 5.39
C PHE A 171 13.41 -2.38 6.77
N GLU A 172 12.49 -1.90 7.59
CA GLU A 172 12.19 -2.44 8.92
C GLU A 172 10.69 -2.70 9.05
N SER A 173 10.34 -3.64 9.93
CA SER A 173 8.97 -3.89 10.33
C SER A 173 8.81 -3.81 11.85
N TRP A 174 7.69 -3.27 12.29
CA TRP A 174 7.31 -3.16 13.69
C TRP A 174 5.98 -3.85 13.90
N SER A 175 5.91 -4.70 14.91
CA SER A 175 4.69 -5.41 15.28
C SER A 175 4.19 -4.93 16.62
N LEU A 176 2.95 -4.46 16.66
CA LEU A 176 2.29 -3.93 17.85
C LEU A 176 1.14 -4.84 18.23
N HIS A 177 1.06 -5.20 19.50
CA HIS A 177 0.02 -6.08 20.02
C HIS A 177 -0.62 -5.50 21.27
N SER A 178 -1.94 -5.67 21.39
CA SER A 178 -2.68 -5.34 22.61
C SER A 178 -3.80 -6.36 22.84
N PRO A 179 -3.88 -6.98 24.02
CA PRO A 179 -4.99 -7.85 24.39
C PRO A 179 -6.22 -7.04 24.86
N THR A 180 -6.05 -5.74 25.10
CA THR A 180 -7.14 -4.87 25.60
C THR A 180 -7.75 -4.05 24.47
N GLY A 181 -9.05 -3.72 24.62
CA GLY A 181 -9.74 -2.86 23.68
C GLY A 181 -9.12 -1.46 23.65
N LEU A 182 -8.85 -0.98 22.44
CA LEU A 182 -8.26 0.33 22.21
C LEU A 182 -9.33 1.43 22.22
N ASP A 183 -8.99 2.59 22.76
CA ASP A 183 -9.82 3.79 22.62
C ASP A 183 -9.74 4.31 21.18
N ALA A 184 -10.91 4.51 20.56
CA ALA A 184 -10.99 4.87 19.15
C ALA A 184 -10.40 6.24 18.82
N ALA A 185 -10.57 7.23 19.71
CA ALA A 185 -10.08 8.59 19.49
C ALA A 185 -8.56 8.64 19.62
N ARG A 186 -8.01 7.99 20.65
CA ARG A 186 -6.56 7.89 20.87
C ARG A 186 -5.90 7.09 19.73
N LEU A 187 -6.53 5.97 19.33
CA LEU A 187 -6.05 5.19 18.19
C LEU A 187 -5.99 6.02 16.91
N ARG A 188 -7.03 6.80 16.63
CA ARG A 188 -7.05 7.68 15.46
C ARG A 188 -5.91 8.69 15.50
N ALA A 189 -5.73 9.37 16.62
CA ALA A 189 -4.63 10.32 16.79
C ALA A 189 -3.24 9.65 16.61
N PHE A 190 -3.07 8.42 17.13
CA PHE A 190 -1.85 7.64 16.94
C PHE A 190 -1.62 7.30 15.47
N LEU A 191 -2.65 6.80 14.76
CA LEU A 191 -2.54 6.43 13.35
C LEU A 191 -2.28 7.64 12.44
N ASP A 192 -2.91 8.78 12.73
CA ASP A 192 -2.71 10.04 12.00
C ASP A 192 -1.31 10.65 12.27
N GLY A 193 -0.72 10.36 13.44
CA GLY A 193 0.63 10.77 13.84
C GLY A 193 1.76 9.89 13.30
N LEU A 194 1.46 8.78 12.63
CA LEU A 194 2.48 7.92 12.05
C LEU A 194 3.29 8.65 10.95
N PRO A 195 4.61 8.42 10.86
CA PRO A 195 5.47 9.10 9.90
C PRO A 195 4.97 8.96 8.44
N PRO A 196 5.06 10.03 7.64
CA PRO A 196 4.66 9.98 6.22
C PRO A 196 5.54 9.04 5.39
N GLN A 197 6.78 8.77 5.84
CA GLN A 197 7.70 7.82 5.20
C GLN A 197 7.29 6.36 5.40
N LEU A 198 6.33 6.08 6.29
CA LEU A 198 5.82 4.73 6.49
C LEU A 198 5.16 4.24 5.19
N LEU A 199 5.64 3.11 4.69
CA LEU A 199 5.17 2.55 3.42
C LEU A 199 3.84 1.85 3.58
N ARG A 200 3.72 1.09 4.68
CA ARG A 200 2.58 0.22 4.88
C ARG A 200 2.27 0.02 6.37
N ALA A 201 1.00 -0.09 6.67
CA ALA A 201 0.55 -0.63 7.94
C ALA A 201 -0.70 -1.48 7.69
N LYS A 202 -0.78 -2.64 8.35
CA LYS A 202 -1.94 -3.52 8.26
C LYS A 202 -2.15 -4.26 9.56
N GLY A 203 -3.41 -4.38 9.96
CA GLY A 203 -3.70 -5.13 11.18
C GLY A 203 -5.17 -5.30 11.48
N VAL A 204 -5.40 -6.19 12.43
CA VAL A 204 -6.70 -6.38 13.07
C VAL A 204 -6.69 -5.59 14.37
N LEU A 205 -7.73 -4.81 14.58
CA LEU A 205 -7.86 -3.94 15.75
C LEU A 205 -9.06 -4.37 16.59
N TYR A 206 -8.83 -4.40 17.89
CA TYR A 206 -9.86 -4.58 18.91
C TYR A 206 -10.22 -3.23 19.51
N LEU A 207 -11.43 -2.72 19.22
CA LEU A 207 -11.89 -1.41 19.68
C LEU A 207 -12.80 -1.56 20.88
N ALA A 208 -12.58 -0.75 21.91
CA ALA A 208 -13.34 -0.83 23.16
C ALA A 208 -14.84 -0.51 23.00
N HIS A 209 -15.19 0.34 22.03
CA HIS A 209 -16.60 0.72 21.78
C HIS A 209 -17.36 -0.30 20.91
N ASP A 210 -16.65 -1.22 20.22
CA ASP A 210 -17.26 -2.29 19.42
C ASP A 210 -16.52 -3.63 19.69
N PRO A 211 -16.70 -4.21 20.89
CA PRO A 211 -15.89 -5.33 21.36
C PRO A 211 -16.22 -6.65 20.67
N LEU A 212 -17.33 -6.75 19.96
CA LEU A 212 -17.79 -7.97 19.31
C LEU A 212 -17.25 -8.15 17.88
N ARG A 213 -16.74 -7.07 17.29
CA ARG A 213 -16.27 -7.06 15.91
C ARG A 213 -14.78 -6.79 15.80
N ARG A 214 -14.18 -7.39 14.79
CA ARG A 214 -12.85 -7.03 14.33
C ARG A 214 -12.92 -5.76 13.49
N HIS A 215 -11.88 -4.95 13.56
CA HIS A 215 -11.70 -3.82 12.68
C HIS A 215 -10.40 -4.01 11.93
N ILE A 216 -10.44 -3.81 10.61
CA ILE A 216 -9.25 -3.94 9.76
C ILE A 216 -8.72 -2.56 9.44
N TYR A 217 -7.47 -2.32 9.84
CA TYR A 217 -6.72 -1.15 9.42
C TYR A 217 -5.77 -1.50 8.29
N GLN A 218 -5.73 -0.66 7.28
CA GLN A 218 -4.78 -0.75 6.17
C GLN A 218 -4.29 0.64 5.83
N ARG A 219 -2.98 0.76 5.58
CA ARG A 219 -2.33 1.95 5.07
C ARG A 219 -1.30 1.57 4.01
N VAL A 220 -1.28 2.29 2.90
CA VAL A 220 -0.23 2.28 1.88
C VAL A 220 0.13 3.72 1.58
N GLY A 221 1.36 4.10 1.89
CA GLY A 221 1.79 5.49 1.83
C GLY A 221 0.82 6.43 2.57
N ARG A 222 0.21 7.34 1.83
CA ARG A 222 -0.76 8.31 2.37
C ARG A 222 -2.19 7.79 2.47
N ARG A 223 -2.52 6.71 1.75
CA ARG A 223 -3.87 6.13 1.75
C ARG A 223 -4.06 5.26 2.98
N ALA A 224 -5.07 5.54 3.79
CA ALA A 224 -5.43 4.72 4.93
C ALA A 224 -6.93 4.43 4.96
N SER A 225 -7.29 3.28 5.48
CA SER A 225 -8.67 2.88 5.73
C SER A 225 -8.79 2.11 7.04
N LEU A 226 -9.87 2.33 7.75
CA LEU A 226 -10.28 1.57 8.92
C LEU A 226 -11.75 1.18 8.73
N ALA A 227 -12.03 -0.10 8.73
CA ALA A 227 -13.36 -0.63 8.49
C ALA A 227 -13.71 -1.75 9.47
N ALA A 228 -14.97 -1.80 9.88
CA ALA A 228 -15.49 -2.95 10.62
C ALA A 228 -15.47 -4.19 9.71
N ASP A 229 -15.15 -5.33 10.31
CA ASP A 229 -15.08 -6.64 9.67
C ASP A 229 -16.02 -7.63 10.38
N ALA A 230 -15.83 -8.91 10.15
CA ALA A 230 -16.61 -9.98 10.77
C ALA A 230 -16.47 -9.96 12.30
N PRO A 231 -17.43 -10.56 13.03
CA PRO A 231 -17.27 -10.84 14.46
C PRO A 231 -16.03 -11.69 14.73
N TRP A 232 -15.52 -11.65 15.97
CA TRP A 232 -14.39 -12.46 16.41
C TRP A 232 -14.63 -13.98 16.31
N GLY A 233 -15.89 -14.42 16.36
CA GLY A 233 -16.24 -15.84 16.46
C GLY A 233 -15.58 -16.46 17.70
N ASP A 234 -14.91 -17.60 17.50
CA ASP A 234 -14.16 -18.29 18.57
C ASP A 234 -12.78 -17.69 18.86
N ALA A 235 -12.36 -16.68 18.10
CA ALA A 235 -11.06 -16.03 18.30
C ALA A 235 -11.10 -15.08 19.51
N THR A 236 -10.04 -15.10 20.32
CA THR A 236 -9.88 -14.14 21.42
C THR A 236 -9.67 -12.74 20.84
N PRO A 237 -10.47 -11.74 21.25
CA PRO A 237 -10.26 -10.36 20.84
C PRO A 237 -8.85 -9.87 21.19
N GLY A 238 -8.25 -9.12 20.27
CA GLY A 238 -6.93 -8.54 20.45
C GLY A 238 -6.50 -7.73 19.23
N THR A 239 -5.63 -6.76 19.44
CA THR A 239 -5.04 -5.98 18.36
C THR A 239 -3.70 -6.59 17.94
N SER A 240 -3.54 -6.73 16.64
CA SER A 240 -2.26 -7.03 15.98
C SER A 240 -2.10 -6.10 14.79
N LEU A 241 -1.10 -5.21 14.86
CA LEU A 241 -0.82 -4.20 13.85
C LEU A 241 0.65 -4.29 13.43
N VAL A 242 0.91 -4.47 12.15
CA VAL A 242 2.25 -4.51 11.57
C VAL A 242 2.46 -3.27 10.72
N LEU A 243 3.61 -2.62 10.91
CA LEU A 243 4.04 -1.46 10.15
C LEU A 243 5.31 -1.81 9.39
N ILE A 244 5.47 -1.25 8.19
CA ILE A 244 6.66 -1.44 7.35
C ILE A 244 7.09 -0.08 6.81
N GLY A 245 8.38 0.21 6.93
CA GLY A 245 8.96 1.46 6.41
C GLY A 245 10.45 1.36 6.18
N PRO A 246 11.07 2.38 5.59
CA PRO A 246 12.51 2.49 5.50
C PRO A 246 13.15 2.42 6.88
N ARG A 247 14.34 1.83 6.97
CA ARG A 247 15.08 1.73 8.22
C ARG A 247 15.27 3.11 8.85
N GLY A 248 14.99 3.21 10.15
CA GLY A 248 15.13 4.44 10.93
C GLY A 248 14.03 5.48 10.70
N CYS A 249 12.99 5.17 9.91
CA CYS A 249 11.87 6.11 9.73
C CYS A 249 10.95 6.20 10.95
N VAL A 250 11.05 5.22 11.87
CA VAL A 250 10.28 5.14 13.12
C VAL A 250 11.21 4.89 14.29
N ASP A 251 11.01 5.60 15.38
CA ASP A 251 11.57 5.25 16.69
C ASP A 251 10.75 4.10 17.28
N GLY A 252 11.23 2.86 17.16
CA GLY A 252 10.52 1.66 17.57
C GLY A 252 10.14 1.65 19.06
N PRO A 253 11.06 1.95 19.99
CA PRO A 253 10.78 2.09 21.43
C PRO A 253 9.65 3.09 21.73
N ARG A 254 9.71 4.27 21.13
CA ARG A 254 8.67 5.29 21.27
C ARG A 254 7.34 4.84 20.68
N LEU A 255 7.34 4.27 19.50
CA LEU A 255 6.15 3.72 18.86
C LEU A 255 5.46 2.68 19.76
N GLN A 256 6.23 1.76 20.34
CA GLN A 256 5.72 0.74 21.25
C GLN A 256 5.16 1.37 22.52
N HIS A 257 5.85 2.37 23.10
CA HIS A 257 5.37 3.09 24.25
C HIS A 257 4.05 3.80 23.97
N ASP A 258 3.98 4.60 22.91
CA ASP A 258 2.80 5.37 22.54
C ASP A 258 1.60 4.43 22.26
N PHE A 259 1.86 3.29 21.62
CA PHE A 259 0.82 2.30 21.34
C PHE A 259 0.26 1.67 22.63
N THR A 260 1.09 1.40 23.64
CA THR A 260 0.62 0.83 24.91
C THR A 260 -0.31 1.76 25.69
N GLN A 261 -0.24 3.06 25.43
CA GLN A 261 -1.12 4.07 26.04
C GLN A 261 -2.52 4.14 25.40
N LEU A 262 -2.80 3.38 24.34
CA LEU A 262 -4.07 3.42 23.61
C LEU A 262 -5.18 2.58 24.27
N GLY A 263 -4.86 1.75 25.27
CA GLY A 263 -5.86 0.96 25.99
C GLY A 263 -6.97 1.84 26.60
N ALA A 264 -8.21 1.40 26.52
CA ALA A 264 -9.36 2.14 27.02
C ALA A 264 -9.27 2.49 28.50
N ASN A 265 -8.49 1.72 29.27
CA ASN A 265 -8.27 1.94 30.73
C ASN A 265 -6.94 2.66 31.03
N ALA A 266 -6.18 3.10 30.02
CA ALA A 266 -4.98 3.89 30.27
C ALA A 266 -5.37 5.28 30.79
N ALA A 267 -4.76 5.71 31.89
CA ALA A 267 -4.96 7.04 32.44
C ALA A 267 -4.63 8.11 31.38
N PRO A 268 -5.36 9.24 31.36
CA PRO A 268 -5.00 10.33 30.44
C PRO A 268 -3.57 10.78 30.72
N ALA A 269 -2.75 10.90 29.69
CA ALA A 269 -1.43 11.48 29.80
C ALA A 269 -1.55 12.92 30.35
N GLN A 270 -0.83 13.21 31.43
CA GLN A 270 -0.77 14.52 32.07
C GLN A 270 0.07 15.48 31.22
#